data_2216b018f9e35515bb249d8bed5c46cd
#
_entry.id   2216b018f9e35515bb249d8bed5c46cd
#
_cell.length_a   1.000
_cell.length_b   1.000
_cell.length_c   1.000
_cell.angle_alpha   90.00
_cell.angle_beta   90.00
_cell.angle_gamma   90.00
#
_symmetry.space_group_name_H-M   'P 1'
#
loop_
_entity.id
_entity.type
_entity.pdbx_description
1 polymer ?
#
loop_
_entity_poly.entity_id
_entity_poly.type
_entity_poly.pdbx_seq_one_letter_code
_entity_poly.pdbx_strand_id
1 'polypeptide(L)'
;DNSDENLTLYYANSTWTDLFPEVFTRDQLVTTENLIDTVMNALMDSGEMTDKQVPVPQGVTYQRYTYDGQATINLMFNVDWEATDTYEMVLSKAAFVRTLTQIESVKKVVYEYTDIANENSIVREELTNDSFSDMDNFMNPHEEYNIYMPDSTGQKLVQKTIDLDRSAPESLEEQMVAGLRMSYDGTVVPLNEKTVVKSVTVDDADDVCTITFN
;
A
#
# COMPACT_ATOMS: atom_id res chain seq x y z
N ASP A 1 -2.54 34.64 -4.69
CA ASP A 1 -3.51 33.56 -4.53
C ASP A 1 -3.03 32.64 -3.42
N ASN A 2 -3.54 32.90 -2.21
CA ASN A 2 -3.30 32.05 -1.06
C ASN A 2 -4.33 30.92 -1.12
N SER A 3 -3.99 29.83 -1.79
CA SER A 3 -4.72 28.59 -1.62
C SER A 3 -4.46 28.11 -0.19
N ASP A 4 -5.50 27.87 0.57
CA ASP A 4 -5.46 27.08 1.80
C ASP A 4 -4.99 25.67 1.39
N GLU A 5 -3.68 25.44 1.41
CA GLU A 5 -3.14 24.13 1.10
C GLU A 5 -3.42 23.20 2.28
N ASN A 6 -4.53 22.49 2.18
CA ASN A 6 -4.83 21.41 3.10
C ASN A 6 -3.77 20.31 2.94
N LEU A 7 -3.33 19.75 4.07
CA LEU A 7 -2.54 18.52 4.08
C LEU A 7 -3.48 17.34 4.29
N THR A 8 -3.05 16.18 3.85
CA THR A 8 -3.72 14.91 4.18
C THR A 8 -2.87 14.16 5.20
N LEU A 9 -3.40 13.96 6.39
CA LEU A 9 -2.80 13.06 7.38
C LEU A 9 -3.19 11.63 7.02
N TYR A 10 -2.21 10.75 6.97
CA TYR A 10 -2.43 9.33 6.74
C TYR A 10 -2.25 8.57 8.06
N TYR A 11 -3.31 7.96 8.52
CA TYR A 11 -3.35 7.04 9.66
C TYR A 11 -3.36 5.59 9.15
N ALA A 12 -3.19 4.62 10.03
CA ALA A 12 -3.60 3.26 9.74
C ALA A 12 -5.12 3.13 9.96
N ASN A 13 -5.82 2.31 9.18
CA ASN A 13 -7.19 1.95 9.52
C ASN A 13 -7.20 1.03 10.76
N SER A 14 -8.36 0.83 11.38
CA SER A 14 -8.47 0.07 12.63
C SER A 14 -8.03 -1.40 12.54
N THR A 15 -7.93 -1.95 11.32
CA THR A 15 -7.54 -3.35 11.04
C THR A 15 -6.14 -3.50 10.48
N TRP A 16 -5.39 -2.42 10.33
CA TRP A 16 -4.07 -2.42 9.70
C TRP A 16 -4.03 -3.02 8.29
N THR A 17 -5.09 -2.86 7.53
CA THR A 17 -5.18 -3.34 6.14
C THR A 17 -5.03 -2.24 5.11
N ASP A 18 -5.17 -0.97 5.52
CA ASP A 18 -5.12 0.18 4.63
C ASP A 18 -4.74 1.47 5.37
N LEU A 19 -4.40 2.51 4.61
CA LEU A 19 -4.25 3.86 5.12
C LEU A 19 -5.61 4.56 5.20
N PHE A 20 -5.82 5.30 6.27
CA PHE A 20 -6.98 6.15 6.49
C PHE A 20 -6.59 7.62 6.28
N PRO A 21 -6.98 8.26 5.15
CA PRO A 21 -6.66 9.66 4.89
C PRO A 21 -7.63 10.59 5.64
N GLU A 22 -7.10 11.67 6.21
CA GLU A 22 -7.87 12.72 6.86
C GLU A 22 -7.37 14.10 6.43
N VAL A 23 -8.28 14.97 6.03
CA VAL A 23 -7.92 16.34 5.65
C VAL A 23 -7.57 17.15 6.89
N PHE A 24 -6.39 17.74 6.88
CA PHE A 24 -5.88 18.62 7.91
C PHE A 24 -5.76 20.05 7.37
N THR A 25 -6.49 20.97 7.97
CA THR A 25 -6.43 22.40 7.61
C THR A 25 -5.34 23.07 8.42
N ARG A 26 -4.34 23.65 7.74
CA ARG A 26 -3.26 24.37 8.40
C ARG A 26 -3.58 25.86 8.54
N ASP A 27 -3.07 26.48 9.59
CA ASP A 27 -3.02 27.94 9.69
C ASP A 27 -1.94 28.50 8.77
N GLN A 28 -2.27 29.57 8.02
CA GLN A 28 -1.44 30.11 6.92
C GLN A 28 -0.11 30.76 7.35
N LEU A 29 0.16 30.94 8.63
CA LEU A 29 1.30 31.72 9.14
C LEU A 29 2.25 30.92 10.03
N VAL A 30 2.39 29.61 9.80
CA VAL A 30 3.29 28.76 10.61
C VAL A 30 4.62 28.54 9.90
N THR A 31 5.70 28.51 10.68
CA THR A 31 7.01 28.07 10.19
C THR A 31 6.97 26.57 9.87
N THR A 32 7.92 26.11 9.04
CA THR A 32 8.03 24.67 8.73
C THR A 32 8.15 23.82 9.98
N GLU A 33 8.97 24.23 10.95
CA GLU A 33 9.13 23.47 12.20
C GLU A 33 7.81 23.38 12.97
N ASN A 34 7.08 24.49 13.13
CA ASN A 34 5.79 24.49 13.81
C ASN A 34 4.73 23.66 13.08
N LEU A 35 4.78 23.63 11.74
CA LEU A 35 3.90 22.80 10.96
C LEU A 35 4.21 21.31 11.16
N ILE A 36 5.50 20.93 11.15
CA ILE A 36 5.92 19.54 11.45
C ILE A 36 5.49 19.15 12.86
N ASP A 37 5.71 20.00 13.86
CA ASP A 37 5.25 19.76 15.24
C ASP A 37 3.74 19.50 15.30
N THR A 38 2.96 20.35 14.63
CA THR A 38 1.50 20.23 14.62
C THR A 38 1.04 18.96 13.94
N VAL A 39 1.63 18.61 12.79
CA VAL A 39 1.33 17.38 12.03
C VAL A 39 1.71 16.14 12.84
N MET A 40 2.90 16.13 13.44
CA MET A 40 3.35 15.01 14.26
C MET A 40 2.47 14.82 15.50
N ASN A 41 2.10 15.91 16.18
CA ASN A 41 1.18 15.85 17.31
C ASN A 41 -0.19 15.29 16.89
N ALA A 42 -0.73 15.71 15.74
CA ALA A 42 -1.99 15.20 15.22
C ALA A 42 -1.92 13.71 14.87
N LEU A 43 -0.84 13.26 14.21
CA LEU A 43 -0.64 11.84 13.87
C LEU A 43 -0.49 10.94 15.11
N MET A 44 0.09 11.49 16.18
CA MET A 44 0.34 10.74 17.42
C MET A 44 -0.78 10.87 18.45
N ASP A 45 -1.80 11.68 18.17
CA ASP A 45 -2.97 11.79 19.03
C ASP A 45 -3.86 10.57 18.86
N SER A 46 -3.92 9.77 19.92
CA SER A 46 -4.75 8.56 19.96
C SER A 46 -6.21 8.81 20.32
N GLY A 47 -6.69 10.04 20.42
CA GLY A 47 -8.05 10.45 20.77
C GLY A 47 -9.16 9.39 20.59
N GLU A 48 -10.42 9.73 20.60
CA GLU A 48 -11.51 8.78 20.30
C GLU A 48 -11.50 8.41 18.79
N MET A 49 -10.70 7.40 18.43
CA MET A 49 -10.59 6.87 17.07
C MET A 49 -11.35 5.56 16.95
N THR A 50 -12.38 5.50 16.11
CA THR A 50 -13.15 4.27 15.84
C THR A 50 -12.68 3.54 14.60
N ASP A 51 -12.34 4.28 13.54
CA ASP A 51 -12.05 3.74 12.21
C ASP A 51 -10.58 3.84 11.81
N LYS A 52 -9.79 4.54 12.60
CA LYS A 52 -8.36 4.78 12.39
C LYS A 52 -7.58 4.61 13.68
N GLN A 53 -6.27 4.51 13.55
CA GLN A 53 -5.35 4.46 14.69
C GLN A 53 -4.03 5.13 14.35
N VAL A 54 -3.30 5.52 15.39
CA VAL A 54 -1.95 6.07 15.27
C VAL A 54 -1.10 5.12 14.41
N PRO A 55 -0.34 5.63 13.42
CA PRO A 55 0.45 4.79 12.52
C PRO A 55 1.73 4.25 13.16
N VAL A 56 1.62 3.73 14.37
CA VAL A 56 2.68 3.08 15.13
C VAL A 56 2.20 1.68 15.50
N PRO A 57 2.74 0.61 14.86
CA PRO A 57 2.26 -0.75 15.06
C PRO A 57 2.61 -1.30 16.44
N GLN A 58 2.01 -2.44 16.76
CA GLN A 58 2.36 -3.16 17.99
C GLN A 58 3.85 -3.52 18.00
N GLY A 59 4.51 -3.48 19.15
CA GLY A 59 5.94 -3.75 19.28
C GLY A 59 6.84 -2.56 18.90
N VAL A 60 6.26 -1.46 18.38
CA VAL A 60 6.99 -0.23 18.05
C VAL A 60 6.62 0.88 19.03
N THR A 61 7.62 1.61 19.49
CA THR A 61 7.42 2.76 20.36
C THR A 61 8.10 3.99 19.74
N TYR A 62 7.29 4.97 19.36
CA TYR A 62 7.79 6.26 18.90
C TYR A 62 8.52 6.98 20.04
N GLN A 63 9.70 7.52 19.74
CA GLN A 63 10.51 8.25 20.70
C GLN A 63 10.46 9.76 20.46
N ARG A 64 10.86 10.17 19.27
CA ARG A 64 10.94 11.57 18.87
C ARG A 64 11.20 11.69 17.37
N TYR A 65 11.12 12.91 16.88
CA TYR A 65 11.66 13.27 15.56
C TYR A 65 12.71 14.38 15.68
N THR A 66 13.48 14.56 14.63
CA THR A 66 14.30 15.75 14.39
C THR A 66 14.16 16.21 12.95
N TYR A 67 14.21 17.53 12.73
CA TYR A 67 14.25 18.12 11.41
C TYR A 67 15.58 18.81 11.20
N ASP A 68 16.22 18.62 10.06
CA ASP A 68 17.57 19.17 9.77
C ASP A 68 17.54 20.66 9.35
N GLY A 69 16.35 21.27 9.28
CA GLY A 69 16.15 22.65 8.84
C GLY A 69 16.26 22.83 7.31
N GLN A 70 16.37 21.74 6.55
CA GLN A 70 16.50 21.75 5.09
C GLN A 70 15.48 20.85 4.39
N ALA A 71 15.64 19.54 4.49
CA ALA A 71 14.83 18.61 3.71
C ALA A 71 14.54 17.27 4.35
N THR A 72 15.11 16.97 5.53
CA THR A 72 15.07 15.65 6.14
C THR A 72 14.43 15.66 7.51
N ILE A 73 13.43 14.80 7.70
CA ILE A 73 12.90 14.46 9.02
C ILE A 73 13.46 13.09 9.41
N ASN A 74 14.05 12.99 10.61
CA ASN A 74 14.44 11.71 11.19
C ASN A 74 13.39 11.32 12.24
N LEU A 75 12.80 10.15 12.09
CA LEU A 75 11.88 9.54 13.05
C LEU A 75 12.60 8.44 13.82
N MET A 76 12.54 8.48 15.13
CA MET A 76 13.24 7.55 16.00
C MET A 76 12.25 6.68 16.76
N PHE A 77 12.47 5.37 16.71
CA PHE A 77 11.61 4.36 17.32
C PHE A 77 12.44 3.33 18.08
N ASN A 78 11.86 2.79 19.16
CA ASN A 78 12.30 1.53 19.74
C ASN A 78 11.41 0.42 19.17
N VAL A 79 12.00 -0.72 18.84
CA VAL A 79 11.30 -1.83 18.17
C VAL A 79 11.58 -3.15 18.88
N ASP A 80 10.51 -3.88 19.16
CA ASP A 80 10.52 -5.29 19.48
C ASP A 80 10.25 -6.09 18.20
N TRP A 81 11.32 -6.58 17.57
CA TRP A 81 11.18 -7.29 16.28
C TRP A 81 10.42 -8.61 16.39
N GLU A 82 10.33 -9.22 17.58
CA GLU A 82 9.55 -10.45 17.79
C GLU A 82 8.05 -10.19 17.87
N ALA A 83 7.67 -8.98 18.31
CA ALA A 83 6.28 -8.58 18.48
C ALA A 83 5.72 -7.76 17.32
N THR A 84 6.56 -7.40 16.33
CA THR A 84 6.20 -6.46 15.28
C THR A 84 5.83 -7.17 13.98
N ASP A 85 4.68 -6.84 13.42
CA ASP A 85 4.25 -7.31 12.11
C ASP A 85 4.91 -6.51 10.98
N THR A 86 5.47 -7.21 9.99
CA THR A 86 6.17 -6.58 8.86
C THR A 86 5.24 -5.76 7.98
N TYR A 87 4.00 -6.20 7.79
CA TYR A 87 3.02 -5.49 6.99
C TYR A 87 2.59 -4.18 7.66
N GLU A 88 2.30 -4.23 8.97
CA GLU A 88 1.98 -3.03 9.74
C GLU A 88 3.14 -2.02 9.73
N MET A 89 4.39 -2.50 9.71
CA MET A 89 5.58 -1.65 9.56
C MET A 89 5.61 -0.92 8.21
N VAL A 90 5.24 -1.58 7.13
CA VAL A 90 5.16 -0.94 5.80
C VAL A 90 4.07 0.13 5.79
N LEU A 91 2.89 -0.16 6.33
CA LEU A 91 1.80 0.81 6.47
C LEU A 91 2.21 2.02 7.31
N SER A 92 2.86 1.78 8.44
CA SER A 92 3.40 2.82 9.31
C SER A 92 4.33 3.76 8.55
N LYS A 93 5.31 3.20 7.85
CA LYS A 93 6.25 3.97 7.03
C LYS A 93 5.53 4.80 5.97
N ALA A 94 4.60 4.19 5.25
CA ALA A 94 3.84 4.89 4.23
C ALA A 94 3.00 6.04 4.80
N ALA A 95 2.35 5.83 5.95
CA ALA A 95 1.56 6.84 6.62
C ALA A 95 2.39 8.09 6.93
N PHE A 96 3.52 7.93 7.61
CA PHE A 96 4.41 9.05 7.93
C PHE A 96 5.02 9.70 6.69
N VAL A 97 5.53 8.92 5.74
CA VAL A 97 6.19 9.46 4.54
C VAL A 97 5.18 10.24 3.70
N ARG A 98 4.00 9.66 3.38
CA ARG A 98 2.97 10.34 2.60
C ARG A 98 2.44 11.60 3.29
N THR A 99 2.39 11.61 4.61
CA THR A 99 1.99 12.80 5.36
C THR A 99 3.07 13.87 5.32
N LEU A 100 4.29 13.53 5.72
CA LEU A 100 5.35 14.52 5.97
C LEU A 100 5.93 15.09 4.67
N THR A 101 5.97 14.32 3.58
CA THR A 101 6.50 14.81 2.29
C THR A 101 5.54 15.73 1.53
N GLN A 102 4.33 15.96 2.02
CA GLN A 102 3.45 17.02 1.53
C GLN A 102 3.91 18.42 2.01
N ILE A 103 4.71 18.49 3.07
CA ILE A 103 5.32 19.73 3.52
C ILE A 103 6.41 20.11 2.53
N GLU A 104 6.28 21.24 1.85
CA GLU A 104 7.09 21.63 0.68
C GLU A 104 8.60 21.49 0.87
N SER A 105 9.09 21.80 2.07
CA SER A 105 10.52 21.71 2.41
C SER A 105 10.96 20.27 2.70
N VAL A 106 10.06 19.34 3.02
CA VAL A 106 10.40 17.95 3.38
C VAL A 106 10.49 17.09 2.13
N LYS A 107 11.67 16.51 1.85
CA LYS A 107 11.91 15.66 0.67
C LYS A 107 12.10 14.20 1.04
N LYS A 108 12.53 13.92 2.25
CA LYS A 108 12.74 12.54 2.73
C LYS A 108 12.49 12.40 4.23
N VAL A 109 12.14 11.18 4.59
CA VAL A 109 12.01 10.74 5.97
C VAL A 109 13.02 9.63 6.22
N VAL A 110 13.80 9.76 7.28
CA VAL A 110 14.72 8.73 7.75
C VAL A 110 14.11 8.06 8.96
N TYR A 111 13.96 6.76 8.89
CA TYR A 111 13.59 5.93 10.02
C TYR A 111 14.84 5.43 10.72
N GLU A 112 14.87 5.56 12.04
CA GLU A 112 15.88 5.02 12.90
C GLU A 112 15.22 4.12 13.93
N TYR A 113 15.50 2.82 13.86
CA TYR A 113 14.98 1.81 14.76
C TYR A 113 16.07 1.32 15.69
N THR A 114 15.84 1.43 16.99
CA THR A 114 16.68 0.83 18.03
C THR A 114 16.00 -0.43 18.53
N ASP A 115 16.67 -1.58 18.41
CA ASP A 115 16.19 -2.86 18.91
C ASP A 115 16.15 -2.87 20.44
N ILE A 116 14.99 -3.14 21.03
CA ILE A 116 14.88 -3.20 22.50
C ILE A 116 15.65 -4.37 23.12
N ALA A 117 15.85 -5.45 22.37
CA ALA A 117 16.64 -6.59 22.81
C ALA A 117 18.16 -6.33 22.72
N ASN A 118 18.58 -5.36 21.87
CA ASN A 118 19.97 -4.98 21.68
C ASN A 118 20.09 -3.50 21.30
N GLU A 119 20.18 -2.62 22.30
CA GLU A 119 20.24 -1.16 22.12
C GLU A 119 21.40 -0.66 21.23
N ASN A 120 22.41 -1.50 20.97
CA ASN A 120 23.49 -1.18 20.03
C ASN A 120 23.12 -1.52 18.57
N SER A 121 22.01 -2.20 18.34
CA SER A 121 21.50 -2.51 17.02
C SER A 121 20.58 -1.39 16.54
N ILE A 122 21.10 -0.54 15.68
CA ILE A 122 20.35 0.57 15.08
C ILE A 122 20.23 0.32 13.59
N VAL A 123 19.01 0.25 13.09
CA VAL A 123 18.68 0.14 11.66
C VAL A 123 18.21 1.50 11.17
N ARG A 124 18.77 1.97 10.06
CA ARG A 124 18.37 3.21 9.39
C ARG A 124 17.87 2.94 7.98
N GLU A 125 16.79 3.60 7.61
CA GLU A 125 16.19 3.51 6.29
C GLU A 125 15.76 4.89 5.80
N GLU A 126 16.19 5.29 4.61
CA GLU A 126 15.78 6.56 3.99
C GLU A 126 14.63 6.29 3.01
N LEU A 127 13.54 7.02 3.16
CA LEU A 127 12.33 6.89 2.36
C LEU A 127 11.89 8.24 1.80
N THR A 128 11.37 8.20 0.59
CA THR A 128 10.74 9.33 -0.09
C THR A 128 9.32 8.96 -0.48
N ASN A 129 8.54 9.91 -1.00
CA ASN A 129 7.21 9.58 -1.51
C ASN A 129 7.25 8.52 -2.63
N ASP A 130 8.31 8.52 -3.44
CA ASP A 130 8.48 7.54 -4.52
C ASP A 130 8.74 6.12 -4.01
N SER A 131 9.16 5.97 -2.75
CA SER A 131 9.35 4.64 -2.12
C SER A 131 8.04 3.86 -1.97
N PHE A 132 6.91 4.53 -2.14
CA PHE A 132 5.56 3.96 -2.02
C PHE A 132 4.71 4.20 -3.27
N SER A 133 5.35 4.40 -4.44
CA SER A 133 4.64 4.60 -5.72
C SER A 133 3.72 3.43 -6.07
N ASP A 134 4.13 2.21 -5.73
CA ASP A 134 3.37 0.98 -6.00
C ASP A 134 2.49 0.54 -4.83
N MET A 135 2.37 1.38 -3.80
CA MET A 135 1.67 1.01 -2.59
C MET A 135 0.18 0.78 -2.79
N ASP A 136 -0.44 1.48 -3.73
CA ASP A 136 -1.85 1.26 -4.05
C ASP A 136 -2.09 -0.17 -4.57
N ASN A 137 -1.10 -0.73 -5.30
CA ASN A 137 -1.11 -2.13 -5.72
C ASN A 137 -0.88 -3.09 -4.55
N PHE A 138 -0.06 -2.69 -3.57
CA PHE A 138 0.22 -3.48 -2.38
C PHE A 138 -0.94 -3.45 -1.37
N MET A 139 -1.60 -2.29 -1.23
CA MET A 139 -2.70 -2.06 -0.29
C MET A 139 -4.03 -2.63 -0.77
N ASN A 140 -4.24 -2.67 -2.07
CA ASN A 140 -5.40 -3.28 -2.69
C ASN A 140 -4.92 -4.32 -3.70
N PRO A 141 -4.50 -5.51 -3.22
CA PRO A 141 -4.00 -6.57 -4.10
C PRO A 141 -5.07 -7.09 -5.05
N HIS A 142 -6.34 -6.86 -4.72
CA HIS A 142 -7.48 -7.29 -5.53
C HIS A 142 -7.84 -6.26 -6.58
N GLU A 143 -7.97 -6.71 -7.82
CA GLU A 143 -8.38 -5.88 -8.95
C GLU A 143 -9.38 -6.61 -9.82
N GLU A 144 -10.47 -5.92 -10.19
CA GLU A 144 -11.50 -6.49 -11.05
C GLU A 144 -11.08 -6.43 -12.52
N TYR A 145 -11.09 -7.58 -13.17
CA TYR A 145 -10.82 -7.73 -14.59
C TYR A 145 -12.01 -8.35 -15.33
N ASN A 146 -12.13 -7.98 -16.59
CA ASN A 146 -13.17 -8.50 -17.45
C ASN A 146 -12.65 -9.63 -18.33
N ILE A 147 -13.21 -10.82 -18.19
CA ILE A 147 -13.02 -11.94 -19.11
C ILE A 147 -14.26 -12.09 -20.00
N TYR A 148 -14.07 -12.68 -21.17
CA TYR A 148 -15.15 -12.92 -22.13
C TYR A 148 -15.36 -14.41 -22.31
N MET A 149 -16.59 -14.87 -22.04
CA MET A 149 -17.00 -16.26 -22.05
C MET A 149 -18.03 -16.49 -23.16
N PRO A 150 -18.06 -17.66 -23.81
CA PRO A 150 -19.18 -17.99 -24.68
C PRO A 150 -20.50 -17.99 -23.88
N ASP A 151 -21.58 -17.49 -24.48
CA ASP A 151 -22.94 -17.61 -23.92
C ASP A 151 -23.37 -19.09 -23.91
N SER A 152 -24.53 -19.40 -23.33
CA SER A 152 -25.07 -20.76 -23.26
C SER A 152 -25.33 -21.41 -24.64
N THR A 153 -25.37 -20.62 -25.71
CA THR A 153 -25.52 -21.08 -27.10
C THR A 153 -24.16 -21.22 -27.81
N GLY A 154 -23.10 -20.71 -27.28
CA GLY A 154 -21.76 -20.65 -27.89
C GLY A 154 -21.66 -19.69 -29.08
N GLN A 155 -22.64 -18.81 -29.30
CA GLN A 155 -22.69 -17.94 -30.46
C GLN A 155 -22.25 -16.51 -30.20
N LYS A 156 -22.19 -16.10 -28.95
CA LYS A 156 -21.77 -14.75 -28.50
C LYS A 156 -20.82 -14.83 -27.33
N LEU A 157 -20.01 -13.80 -27.21
CA LEU A 157 -19.20 -13.60 -26.00
C LEU A 157 -19.97 -12.72 -25.00
N VAL A 158 -19.95 -13.13 -23.76
CA VAL A 158 -20.54 -12.42 -22.62
C VAL A 158 -19.40 -12.04 -21.68
N GLN A 159 -19.39 -10.81 -21.26
CA GLN A 159 -18.44 -10.29 -20.29
C GLN A 159 -18.77 -10.82 -18.88
N LYS A 160 -17.74 -11.26 -18.18
CA LYS A 160 -17.76 -11.61 -16.75
C LYS A 160 -16.64 -10.87 -16.05
N THR A 161 -16.94 -10.32 -14.91
CA THR A 161 -15.93 -9.69 -14.05
C THR A 161 -15.39 -10.75 -13.10
N ILE A 162 -14.07 -10.84 -13.00
CA ILE A 162 -13.35 -11.69 -12.04
C ILE A 162 -12.46 -10.80 -11.19
N ASP A 163 -12.28 -11.22 -9.96
CA ASP A 163 -11.36 -10.59 -9.02
C ASP A 163 -10.02 -11.33 -9.07
N LEU A 164 -8.95 -10.60 -9.35
CA LEU A 164 -7.59 -11.12 -9.38
C LEU A 164 -6.81 -10.59 -8.18
N ASP A 165 -5.99 -11.46 -7.60
CA ASP A 165 -5.16 -11.13 -6.44
C ASP A 165 -3.69 -10.99 -6.87
N ARG A 166 -3.17 -9.75 -6.85
CA ARG A 166 -1.77 -9.44 -7.17
C ARG A 166 -0.79 -9.98 -6.13
N SER A 167 -1.26 -10.34 -4.94
CA SER A 167 -0.43 -10.94 -3.88
C SER A 167 -0.35 -12.45 -3.97
N ALA A 168 -1.16 -13.08 -4.84
CA ALA A 168 -1.13 -14.53 -5.05
C ALA A 168 0.20 -14.97 -5.69
N PRO A 169 0.65 -16.20 -5.45
CA PRO A 169 1.85 -16.75 -6.09
C PRO A 169 1.71 -16.95 -7.60
N GLU A 170 0.47 -17.08 -8.10
CA GLU A 170 0.15 -17.17 -9.52
C GLU A 170 0.16 -15.80 -10.17
N SER A 171 0.66 -15.68 -11.40
CA SER A 171 0.60 -14.43 -12.15
C SER A 171 -0.86 -14.03 -12.46
N LEU A 172 -1.11 -12.74 -12.75
CA LEU A 172 -2.45 -12.28 -13.13
C LEU A 172 -2.99 -13.02 -14.36
N GLU A 173 -2.12 -13.33 -15.33
CA GLU A 173 -2.45 -14.05 -16.54
C GLU A 173 -2.81 -15.51 -16.24
N GLU A 174 -2.12 -16.17 -15.31
CA GLU A 174 -2.47 -17.51 -14.83
C GLU A 174 -3.83 -17.51 -14.14
N GLN A 175 -4.10 -16.50 -13.30
CA GLN A 175 -5.40 -16.33 -12.66
C GLN A 175 -6.51 -16.05 -13.68
N MET A 176 -6.27 -15.21 -14.73
CA MET A 176 -7.21 -14.98 -15.83
C MET A 176 -7.53 -16.28 -16.57
N VAL A 177 -6.52 -17.09 -16.88
CA VAL A 177 -6.69 -18.38 -17.52
C VAL A 177 -7.45 -19.35 -16.62
N ALA A 178 -7.21 -19.32 -15.31
CA ALA A 178 -8.00 -20.08 -14.34
C ALA A 178 -9.47 -19.62 -14.32
N GLY A 179 -9.73 -18.33 -14.40
CA GLY A 179 -11.07 -17.73 -14.53
C GLY A 179 -11.83 -18.29 -15.75
N LEU A 180 -11.18 -18.48 -16.89
CA LEU A 180 -11.77 -19.07 -18.10
C LEU A 180 -12.15 -20.55 -17.94
N ARG A 181 -11.73 -21.20 -16.88
CA ARG A 181 -12.08 -22.60 -16.55
C ARG A 181 -13.20 -22.70 -15.54
N MET A 182 -13.62 -21.60 -14.97
CA MET A 182 -14.73 -21.56 -14.00
C MET A 182 -16.09 -21.53 -14.72
N SER A 183 -17.10 -22.03 -14.05
CA SER A 183 -18.48 -21.98 -14.52
C SER A 183 -19.16 -20.72 -14.01
N TYR A 184 -19.71 -19.93 -14.93
CA TYR A 184 -20.51 -18.77 -14.62
C TYR A 184 -21.93 -18.94 -15.18
N ASP A 185 -22.91 -18.36 -14.48
CA ASP A 185 -24.32 -18.44 -14.93
C ASP A 185 -24.50 -17.87 -16.34
N GLY A 186 -25.19 -18.62 -17.18
CA GLY A 186 -25.48 -18.25 -18.57
C GLY A 186 -24.28 -18.38 -19.53
N THR A 187 -23.20 -19.06 -19.14
CA THR A 187 -22.02 -19.25 -20.00
C THR A 187 -21.64 -20.71 -20.19
N VAL A 188 -20.80 -20.94 -21.20
CA VAL A 188 -20.13 -22.23 -21.44
C VAL A 188 -18.65 -22.07 -21.12
N VAL A 189 -18.08 -23.02 -20.40
CA VAL A 189 -16.65 -23.02 -20.07
C VAL A 189 -15.82 -23.22 -21.34
N PRO A 190 -15.00 -22.23 -21.76
CA PRO A 190 -14.23 -22.32 -23.00
C PRO A 190 -13.05 -23.29 -22.90
N LEU A 191 -12.49 -23.46 -21.71
CA LEU A 191 -11.39 -24.37 -21.44
C LEU A 191 -11.92 -25.58 -20.64
N ASN A 192 -12.29 -26.65 -21.30
CA ASN A 192 -12.86 -27.84 -20.66
C ASN A 192 -11.80 -28.61 -19.84
N GLU A 193 -12.24 -29.57 -19.03
CA GLU A 193 -11.39 -30.37 -18.14
C GLU A 193 -10.27 -31.16 -18.84
N LYS A 194 -10.41 -31.42 -20.15
CA LYS A 194 -9.40 -32.12 -20.94
C LYS A 194 -8.32 -31.22 -21.49
N THR A 195 -8.58 -29.89 -21.46
CA THR A 195 -7.61 -28.87 -21.88
C THR A 195 -6.68 -28.57 -20.71
N VAL A 196 -5.47 -29.06 -20.76
CA VAL A 196 -4.46 -28.78 -19.72
C VAL A 196 -3.61 -27.60 -20.16
N VAL A 197 -3.65 -26.52 -19.39
CA VAL A 197 -2.72 -25.42 -19.53
C VAL A 197 -1.41 -25.81 -18.87
N LYS A 198 -0.34 -25.83 -19.63
CA LYS A 198 1.01 -26.18 -19.16
C LYS A 198 1.74 -25.00 -18.55
N SER A 199 1.66 -23.87 -19.23
CA SER A 199 2.31 -22.64 -18.82
C SER A 199 1.59 -21.43 -19.41
N VAL A 200 1.66 -20.35 -18.69
CA VAL A 200 1.33 -18.99 -19.16
C VAL A 200 2.59 -18.18 -18.95
N THR A 201 3.08 -17.52 -19.98
CA THR A 201 4.27 -16.65 -19.91
C THR A 201 4.00 -15.36 -20.64
N VAL A 202 4.47 -14.24 -20.08
CA VAL A 202 4.36 -12.92 -20.67
C VAL A 202 5.75 -12.42 -21.00
N ASP A 203 5.89 -11.85 -22.20
CA ASP A 203 7.04 -11.08 -22.60
C ASP A 203 6.63 -9.61 -22.62
N ASP A 204 7.02 -8.88 -21.58
CA ASP A 204 6.68 -7.47 -21.40
C ASP A 204 7.36 -6.55 -22.43
N ALA A 205 8.43 -7.03 -23.07
CA ALA A 205 9.14 -6.25 -24.09
C ALA A 205 8.39 -6.23 -25.44
N ASP A 206 7.68 -7.31 -25.73
CA ASP A 206 6.96 -7.49 -27.01
C ASP A 206 5.42 -7.47 -26.82
N ASP A 207 4.92 -7.26 -25.60
CA ASP A 207 3.48 -7.32 -25.24
C ASP A 207 2.82 -8.66 -25.64
N VAL A 208 3.55 -9.78 -25.49
CA VAL A 208 3.10 -11.10 -25.92
C VAL A 208 2.81 -12.01 -24.73
N CYS A 209 1.58 -12.49 -24.64
CA CYS A 209 1.21 -13.56 -23.73
C CYS A 209 1.19 -14.91 -24.48
N THR A 210 1.99 -15.88 -24.03
CA THR A 210 2.07 -17.23 -24.59
C THR A 210 1.40 -18.22 -23.65
N ILE A 211 0.36 -18.90 -24.13
CA ILE A 211 -0.33 -19.96 -23.40
C ILE A 211 -0.01 -21.31 -24.07
N THR A 212 0.58 -22.24 -23.33
CA THR A 212 0.91 -23.56 -23.82
C THR A 212 -0.07 -24.60 -23.29
N PHE A 213 -0.63 -25.39 -24.19
CA PHE A 213 -1.58 -26.46 -23.88
C PHE A 213 -0.95 -27.85 -24.07
N ASN A 214 -1.53 -28.85 -23.40
CA ASN A 214 -1.30 -30.28 -23.68
C ASN A 214 -2.33 -30.81 -24.64
#